data_2078ff26c28ff7c013182c48d89cb2f4
#
_entry.id   2078ff26c28ff7c013182c48d89cb2f4
#
_cell.length_a   1.000
_cell.length_b   1.000
_cell.length_c   1.000
_cell.angle_alpha   90.00
_cell.angle_beta   90.00
_cell.angle_gamma   90.00
#
_symmetry.space_group_name_H-M   'P 1'
#
loop_
_entity.id
_entity.type
_entity.pdbx_description
1 polymer ?
#
loop_
_entity_poly.entity_id
_entity_poly.type
_entity_poly.pdbx_seq_one_letter_code
_entity_poly.pdbx_strand_id
1 'polypeptide(L)'
;MGYLPRLKEEYKSRVIDALKEEFSYTNVMQVPKLERIVVSRGVGSAVADKKLLEYAVDELTNITGQKAIATVSKKDVANFKLRKGVPIGAKVTLRGERMYEFLDRLITSALPRVRDFNGIKATGFDGRGNYSLGVTEQIIFPEINIDKIKKIDGMNITFITSADTDKEAKSLLTELGLPFKKN
;
A
#
# COMPACT_ATOMS: atom_id res chain seq x y z
N MET A 1 -28.02 -8.35 -2.02
CA MET A 1 -26.67 -8.97 -2.17
C MET A 1 -25.66 -7.88 -1.83
N GLY A 2 -24.78 -8.11 -0.84
CA GLY A 2 -23.73 -7.15 -0.52
C GLY A 2 -22.71 -7.07 -1.67
N TYR A 3 -22.16 -5.89 -1.91
CA TYR A 3 -21.08 -5.67 -2.87
C TYR A 3 -19.87 -6.53 -2.51
N LEU A 4 -19.35 -7.30 -3.48
CA LEU A 4 -18.15 -8.13 -3.30
C LEU A 4 -17.06 -7.63 -4.26
N PRO A 5 -15.89 -7.19 -3.75
CA PRO A 5 -14.78 -6.74 -4.58
C PRO A 5 -14.27 -7.86 -5.50
N ARG A 6 -13.99 -7.54 -6.76
CA ARG A 6 -13.52 -8.48 -7.79
C ARG A 6 -12.33 -9.32 -7.32
N LEU A 7 -11.28 -8.69 -6.79
CA LEU A 7 -10.09 -9.40 -6.32
C LEU A 7 -10.34 -10.30 -5.10
N LYS A 8 -11.36 -10.01 -4.28
CA LYS A 8 -11.75 -10.88 -3.17
C LYS A 8 -12.43 -12.15 -3.68
N GLU A 9 -13.19 -12.04 -4.76
CA GLU A 9 -13.81 -13.18 -5.44
C GLU A 9 -12.74 -14.03 -6.17
N GLU A 10 -11.83 -13.38 -6.91
CA GLU A 10 -10.71 -14.06 -7.57
C GLU A 10 -9.79 -14.78 -6.57
N TYR A 11 -9.53 -14.20 -5.41
CA TYR A 11 -8.78 -14.87 -4.36
C TYR A 11 -9.42 -16.19 -3.96
N LYS A 12 -10.75 -16.21 -3.76
CA LYS A 12 -11.48 -17.40 -3.33
C LYS A 12 -11.63 -18.47 -4.42
N SER A 13 -11.81 -18.06 -5.68
CA SER A 13 -12.13 -18.95 -6.78
C SER A 13 -10.90 -19.51 -7.49
N ARG A 14 -9.79 -18.78 -7.52
CA ARG A 14 -8.61 -19.12 -8.32
C ARG A 14 -7.31 -19.15 -7.52
N VAL A 15 -7.05 -18.08 -6.74
CA VAL A 15 -5.74 -17.89 -6.10
C VAL A 15 -5.46 -18.95 -5.03
N ILE A 16 -6.48 -19.35 -4.27
CA ILE A 16 -6.33 -20.40 -3.24
C ILE A 16 -5.89 -21.70 -3.87
N ASP A 17 -6.51 -22.12 -4.97
CA ASP A 17 -6.18 -23.40 -5.64
C ASP A 17 -4.79 -23.34 -6.27
N ALA A 18 -4.44 -22.24 -6.95
CA ALA A 18 -3.11 -22.04 -7.53
C ALA A 18 -1.98 -22.12 -6.48
N LEU A 19 -2.14 -21.43 -5.35
CA LEU A 19 -1.14 -21.46 -4.27
C LEU A 19 -1.06 -22.83 -3.58
N LYS A 20 -2.21 -23.53 -3.48
CA LYS A 20 -2.24 -24.87 -2.91
C LYS A 20 -1.48 -25.88 -3.76
N GLU A 21 -1.57 -25.77 -5.08
CA GLU A 21 -0.80 -26.61 -6.02
C GLU A 21 0.69 -26.24 -5.97
N GLU A 22 1.04 -24.95 -6.02
CA GLU A 22 2.44 -24.49 -6.07
C GLU A 22 3.23 -24.88 -4.82
N PHE A 23 2.64 -24.73 -3.63
CA PHE A 23 3.31 -24.97 -2.35
C PHE A 23 2.88 -26.29 -1.68
N SER A 24 2.03 -27.09 -2.33
CA SER A 24 1.55 -28.39 -1.83
C SER A 24 0.95 -28.32 -0.40
N TYR A 25 0.16 -27.28 -0.13
CA TYR A 25 -0.51 -27.14 1.15
C TYR A 25 -1.56 -28.24 1.38
N THR A 26 -1.53 -28.88 2.53
CA THR A 26 -2.51 -29.92 2.90
C THR A 26 -3.85 -29.35 3.35
N ASN A 27 -3.82 -28.16 3.96
CA ASN A 27 -5.02 -27.49 4.49
C ASN A 27 -5.21 -26.12 3.81
N VAL A 28 -6.43 -25.79 3.43
CA VAL A 28 -6.81 -24.48 2.87
C VAL A 28 -6.49 -23.33 3.82
N MET A 29 -6.51 -23.56 5.13
CA MET A 29 -6.19 -22.55 6.13
C MET A 29 -4.70 -22.16 6.20
N GLN A 30 -3.82 -22.97 5.59
CA GLN A 30 -2.39 -22.67 5.47
C GLN A 30 -2.09 -21.70 4.31
N VAL A 31 -3.03 -21.59 3.36
CA VAL A 31 -2.84 -20.74 2.19
C VAL A 31 -2.71 -19.27 2.62
N PRO A 32 -1.64 -18.58 2.20
CA PRO A 32 -1.42 -17.20 2.58
C PRO A 32 -2.52 -16.28 2.04
N LYS A 33 -2.87 -15.28 2.83
CA LYS A 33 -3.88 -14.26 2.50
C LYS A 33 -3.34 -12.87 2.76
N LEU A 34 -3.89 -11.91 2.04
CA LEU A 34 -3.65 -10.51 2.33
C LEU A 34 -4.45 -10.09 3.58
N GLU A 35 -3.76 -9.61 4.62
CA GLU A 35 -4.39 -9.22 5.88
C GLU A 35 -4.76 -7.74 5.90
N ARG A 36 -3.84 -6.89 5.45
CA ARG A 36 -4.03 -5.43 5.42
C ARG A 36 -3.05 -4.76 4.45
N ILE A 37 -3.46 -3.60 3.95
CA ILE A 37 -2.58 -2.68 3.22
C ILE A 37 -2.41 -1.43 4.07
N VAL A 38 -1.17 -1.02 4.28
CA VAL A 38 -0.84 0.23 4.98
C VAL A 38 -0.28 1.21 3.97
N VAL A 39 -0.97 2.33 3.80
CA VAL A 39 -0.48 3.45 3.00
C VAL A 39 0.04 4.50 3.95
N SER A 40 1.30 4.91 3.78
CA SER A 40 1.95 5.89 4.65
C SER A 40 2.73 6.92 3.84
N ARG A 41 2.71 8.18 4.32
CA ARG A 41 3.42 9.29 3.72
C ARG A 41 4.15 10.08 4.82
N GLY A 42 5.45 10.27 4.63
CA GLY A 42 6.25 11.14 5.48
C GLY A 42 6.21 12.57 4.97
N VAL A 43 5.90 13.52 5.82
CA VAL A 43 5.85 14.96 5.50
C VAL A 43 6.83 15.70 6.41
N GLY A 44 8.14 15.59 6.11
CA GLY A 44 9.19 16.24 6.91
C GLY A 44 9.06 17.76 6.93
N SER A 45 8.55 18.37 5.87
CA SER A 45 8.27 19.81 5.77
C SER A 45 7.14 20.29 6.69
N ALA A 46 6.34 19.37 7.27
CA ALA A 46 5.28 19.71 8.24
C ALA A 46 5.82 20.31 9.54
N VAL A 47 7.10 20.14 9.84
CA VAL A 47 7.77 20.82 10.97
C VAL A 47 7.75 22.34 10.80
N ALA A 48 7.92 22.81 9.56
CA ALA A 48 7.87 24.24 9.24
C ALA A 48 6.45 24.74 8.93
N ASP A 49 5.67 23.93 8.22
CA ASP A 49 4.30 24.28 7.81
C ASP A 49 3.32 23.12 8.08
N LYS A 50 2.51 23.27 9.13
CA LYS A 50 1.51 22.28 9.54
C LYS A 50 0.42 22.04 8.49
N LYS A 51 0.11 23.03 7.64
CA LYS A 51 -0.90 22.90 6.60
C LYS A 51 -0.54 21.83 5.57
N LEU A 52 0.76 21.62 5.30
CA LEU A 52 1.21 20.56 4.39
C LEU A 52 0.80 19.17 4.88
N LEU A 53 0.73 18.97 6.19
CA LEU A 53 0.25 17.72 6.75
C LEU A 53 -1.25 17.54 6.57
N GLU A 54 -2.04 18.60 6.75
CA GLU A 54 -3.49 18.55 6.53
C GLU A 54 -3.80 18.16 5.09
N TYR A 55 -3.12 18.78 4.12
CA TYR A 55 -3.22 18.40 2.71
C TYR A 55 -2.84 16.93 2.48
N ALA A 56 -1.76 16.44 3.10
CA ALA A 56 -1.36 15.04 2.98
C ALA A 56 -2.40 14.06 3.55
N VAL A 57 -3.05 14.41 4.67
CA VAL A 57 -4.13 13.63 5.27
C VAL A 57 -5.36 13.60 4.35
N ASP A 58 -5.73 14.74 3.76
CA ASP A 58 -6.85 14.85 2.85
C ASP A 58 -6.59 14.07 1.55
N GLU A 59 -5.40 14.20 0.97
CA GLU A 59 -5.00 13.44 -0.23
C GLU A 59 -5.05 11.93 0.01
N LEU A 60 -4.46 11.43 1.12
CA LEU A 60 -4.54 10.01 1.47
C LEU A 60 -5.97 9.55 1.73
N THR A 61 -6.80 10.39 2.32
CA THR A 61 -8.22 10.10 2.53
C THR A 61 -8.95 9.94 1.20
N ASN A 62 -8.69 10.81 0.25
CA ASN A 62 -9.29 10.76 -1.09
C ASN A 62 -8.84 9.52 -1.87
N ILE A 63 -7.53 9.19 -1.85
CA ILE A 63 -6.96 8.01 -2.53
C ILE A 63 -7.55 6.72 -1.97
N THR A 64 -7.63 6.61 -0.65
CA THR A 64 -7.98 5.35 0.01
C THR A 64 -9.47 5.19 0.28
N GLY A 65 -10.24 6.28 0.24
CA GLY A 65 -11.66 6.30 0.63
C GLY A 65 -11.87 6.06 2.14
N GLN A 66 -10.81 6.14 2.95
CA GLN A 66 -10.84 6.01 4.40
C GLN A 66 -10.06 7.13 5.05
N LYS A 67 -10.61 7.74 6.11
CA LYS A 67 -9.97 8.85 6.82
C LYS A 67 -8.56 8.49 7.28
N ALA A 68 -7.58 9.27 6.82
CA ALA A 68 -6.19 9.13 7.21
C ALA A 68 -5.94 9.69 8.62
N ILE A 69 -4.92 9.15 9.28
CA ILE A 69 -4.51 9.55 10.62
C ILE A 69 -3.14 10.22 10.53
N ALA A 70 -2.99 11.39 11.16
CA ALA A 70 -1.69 12.02 11.33
C ALA A 70 -0.80 11.19 12.26
N THR A 71 0.45 10.96 11.87
CA THR A 71 1.44 10.25 12.70
C THR A 71 2.40 11.23 13.34
N VAL A 72 2.64 11.04 14.64
CA VAL A 72 3.46 11.92 15.45
C VAL A 72 4.85 11.34 15.71
N SER A 73 5.84 12.23 15.89
CA SER A 73 7.19 11.83 16.28
C SER A 73 7.21 11.18 17.66
N LYS A 74 7.95 10.09 17.81
CA LYS A 74 8.15 9.38 19.09
C LYS A 74 9.34 9.89 19.88
N LYS A 75 10.32 10.54 19.21
CA LYS A 75 11.58 11.01 19.80
C LYS A 75 11.85 12.45 19.42
N ASP A 76 12.65 13.13 20.25
CA ASP A 76 13.21 14.41 19.92
C ASP A 76 14.44 14.24 19.04
N VAL A 77 14.55 15.03 17.96
CA VAL A 77 15.71 15.02 17.05
C VAL A 77 16.13 16.47 16.78
N ALA A 78 17.20 16.90 17.45
CA ALA A 78 17.67 18.29 17.40
C ALA A 78 18.07 18.74 15.98
N ASN A 79 18.73 17.87 15.21
CA ASN A 79 19.16 18.18 13.84
C ASN A 79 18.00 18.52 12.91
N PHE A 80 16.83 17.93 13.12
CA PHE A 80 15.61 18.20 12.35
C PHE A 80 14.68 19.21 13.01
N LYS A 81 15.10 19.86 14.12
CA LYS A 81 14.26 20.76 14.94
C LYS A 81 12.92 20.09 15.33
N LEU A 82 12.92 18.78 15.52
CA LEU A 82 11.76 17.95 15.76
C LEU A 82 11.64 17.62 17.24
N ARG A 83 10.45 17.84 17.79
CA ARG A 83 10.11 17.46 19.17
C ARG A 83 9.14 16.29 19.18
N LYS A 84 9.16 15.49 20.24
CA LYS A 84 8.19 14.43 20.50
C LYS A 84 6.76 15.00 20.47
N GLY A 85 5.86 14.26 19.81
CA GLY A 85 4.46 14.69 19.68
C GLY A 85 4.17 15.58 18.48
N VAL A 86 5.19 16.08 17.76
CA VAL A 86 4.96 16.85 16.53
C VAL A 86 4.49 15.92 15.42
N PRO A 87 3.37 16.22 14.74
CA PRO A 87 2.87 15.43 13.63
C PRO A 87 3.71 15.66 12.37
N ILE A 88 4.23 14.56 11.76
CA ILE A 88 5.18 14.59 10.64
C ILE A 88 4.84 13.63 9.50
N GLY A 89 3.70 12.98 9.54
CA GLY A 89 3.28 12.08 8.49
C GLY A 89 1.80 11.74 8.58
N ALA A 90 1.32 11.05 7.57
CA ALA A 90 -0.05 10.54 7.50
C ALA A 90 -0.03 9.04 7.19
N LYS A 91 -1.02 8.30 7.70
CA LYS A 91 -1.12 6.86 7.53
C LYS A 91 -2.58 6.41 7.45
N VAL A 92 -2.83 5.42 6.61
CA VAL A 92 -4.11 4.69 6.54
C VAL A 92 -3.82 3.20 6.60
N THR A 93 -4.69 2.45 7.28
CA THR A 93 -4.64 0.99 7.28
C THR A 93 -5.95 0.47 6.71
N LEU A 94 -5.89 -0.19 5.57
CA LEU A 94 -7.03 -0.77 4.86
C LEU A 94 -7.15 -2.26 5.17
N ARG A 95 -8.38 -2.72 5.37
CA ARG A 95 -8.72 -4.13 5.63
C ARG A 95 -10.00 -4.52 4.90
N GLY A 96 -10.20 -5.83 4.75
CA GLY A 96 -11.44 -6.37 4.19
C GLY A 96 -11.72 -5.86 2.77
N GLU A 97 -12.94 -5.41 2.50
CA GLU A 97 -13.37 -5.01 1.16
C GLU A 97 -12.62 -3.80 0.63
N ARG A 98 -12.43 -2.77 1.44
CA ARG A 98 -11.68 -1.56 1.06
C ARG A 98 -10.23 -1.84 0.67
N MET A 99 -9.63 -2.87 1.26
CA MET A 99 -8.28 -3.32 0.94
C MET A 99 -8.20 -3.88 -0.48
N TYR A 100 -9.13 -4.77 -0.84
CA TYR A 100 -9.19 -5.35 -2.19
C TYR A 100 -9.56 -4.31 -3.25
N GLU A 101 -10.46 -3.38 -2.93
CA GLU A 101 -10.81 -2.25 -3.78
C GLU A 101 -9.60 -1.36 -4.08
N PHE A 102 -8.86 -1.00 -3.05
CA PHE A 102 -7.65 -0.21 -3.21
C PHE A 102 -6.59 -0.95 -4.03
N LEU A 103 -6.42 -2.25 -3.78
CA LEU A 103 -5.49 -3.08 -4.54
C LEU A 103 -5.86 -3.13 -6.02
N ASP A 104 -7.13 -3.33 -6.35
CA ASP A 104 -7.62 -3.36 -7.72
C ASP A 104 -7.35 -2.02 -8.44
N ARG A 105 -7.69 -0.90 -7.84
CA ARG A 105 -7.41 0.44 -8.38
C ARG A 105 -5.91 0.72 -8.53
N LEU A 106 -5.10 0.27 -7.59
CA LEU A 106 -3.66 0.39 -7.67
C LEU A 106 -3.10 -0.34 -8.89
N ILE A 107 -3.54 -1.58 -9.14
CA ILE A 107 -3.06 -2.41 -10.26
C ILE A 107 -3.59 -1.89 -11.60
N THR A 108 -4.88 -1.61 -11.69
CA THR A 108 -5.54 -1.30 -12.96
C THR A 108 -5.38 0.15 -13.40
N SER A 109 -5.34 1.08 -12.46
CA SER A 109 -5.39 2.51 -12.75
C SER A 109 -4.12 3.26 -12.37
N ALA A 110 -3.53 3.01 -11.19
CA ALA A 110 -2.43 3.82 -10.69
C ALA A 110 -1.07 3.37 -11.25
N LEU A 111 -0.74 2.07 -11.17
CA LEU A 111 0.56 1.57 -11.65
C LEU A 111 0.83 1.84 -13.14
N PRO A 112 -0.14 1.68 -14.07
CA PRO A 112 0.10 2.01 -15.48
C PRO A 112 0.39 3.48 -15.76
N ARG A 113 0.04 4.38 -14.83
CA ARG A 113 0.33 5.83 -14.94
C ARG A 113 1.71 6.23 -14.42
N VAL A 114 2.43 5.30 -13.79
CA VAL A 114 3.81 5.55 -13.38
C VAL A 114 4.68 5.75 -14.61
N ARG A 115 5.44 6.84 -14.63
CA ARG A 115 6.37 7.14 -15.74
C ARG A 115 7.41 6.01 -15.86
N ASP A 116 7.64 5.54 -17.09
CA ASP A 116 8.59 4.47 -17.42
C ASP A 116 8.39 3.18 -16.59
N PHE A 117 7.11 2.81 -16.38
CA PHE A 117 6.78 1.63 -15.58
C PHE A 117 7.21 0.33 -16.27
N ASN A 118 8.18 -0.36 -15.68
CA ASN A 118 8.73 -1.64 -16.16
C ASN A 118 8.46 -2.80 -15.18
N GLY A 119 7.43 -2.68 -14.33
CA GLY A 119 7.14 -3.64 -13.28
C GLY A 119 7.76 -3.28 -11.93
N ILE A 120 7.26 -3.93 -10.88
CA ILE A 120 7.63 -3.69 -9.49
C ILE A 120 8.86 -4.53 -9.13
N LYS A 121 9.82 -3.95 -8.42
CA LYS A 121 11.02 -4.67 -7.98
C LYS A 121 10.68 -5.68 -6.88
N ALA A 122 11.20 -6.89 -6.99
CA ALA A 122 11.03 -7.93 -5.96
C ALA A 122 11.89 -7.72 -4.69
N THR A 123 12.67 -6.64 -4.61
CA THR A 123 13.56 -6.34 -3.47
C THR A 123 12.87 -5.69 -2.27
N GLY A 124 11.56 -5.44 -2.36
CA GLY A 124 10.78 -4.79 -1.30
C GLY A 124 10.22 -5.73 -0.22
N PHE A 125 10.59 -7.00 -0.22
CA PHE A 125 10.18 -7.96 0.82
C PHE A 125 11.04 -7.81 2.08
N ASP A 126 10.46 -8.08 3.24
CA ASP A 126 11.09 -7.90 4.56
C ASP A 126 11.68 -9.19 5.16
N GLY A 127 11.64 -10.32 4.45
CA GLY A 127 12.06 -11.64 4.93
C GLY A 127 10.99 -12.39 5.74
N ARG A 128 9.82 -11.79 5.93
CA ARG A 128 8.68 -12.34 6.69
C ARG A 128 7.36 -12.31 5.94
N GLY A 129 7.44 -12.32 4.61
CA GLY A 129 6.26 -12.35 3.77
C GLY A 129 5.51 -11.02 3.62
N ASN A 130 6.05 -9.88 4.06
CA ASN A 130 5.46 -8.58 3.79
C ASN A 130 6.21 -7.88 2.67
N TYR A 131 5.50 -7.09 1.88
CA TYR A 131 6.06 -6.37 0.76
C TYR A 131 5.80 -4.86 0.86
N SER A 132 6.82 -4.05 0.59
CA SER A 132 6.72 -2.59 0.58
C SER A 132 7.05 -2.02 -0.79
N LEU A 133 6.09 -1.25 -1.34
CA LEU A 133 6.19 -0.53 -2.60
C LEU A 133 6.34 0.97 -2.31
N GLY A 134 7.41 1.57 -2.80
CA GLY A 134 7.57 3.02 -2.82
C GLY A 134 7.01 3.61 -4.12
N VAL A 135 6.12 4.57 -3.99
CA VAL A 135 5.60 5.39 -5.09
C VAL A 135 6.21 6.77 -4.97
N THR A 136 6.82 7.27 -6.04
CA THR A 136 7.52 8.57 -6.03
C THR A 136 6.59 9.77 -6.13
N GLU A 137 5.44 9.60 -6.80
CA GLU A 137 4.52 10.69 -7.08
C GLU A 137 3.07 10.27 -6.80
N GLN A 138 2.33 11.06 -6.02
CA GLN A 138 0.92 10.80 -5.73
C GLN A 138 0.00 11.03 -6.94
N ILE A 139 0.46 11.72 -7.97
CA ILE A 139 -0.32 12.10 -9.17
C ILE A 139 -0.80 10.88 -9.97
N ILE A 140 -0.17 9.73 -9.78
CA ILE A 140 -0.59 8.47 -10.43
C ILE A 140 -2.03 8.05 -10.06
N PHE A 141 -2.53 8.52 -8.93
CA PHE A 141 -3.89 8.21 -8.49
C PHE A 141 -4.90 9.17 -9.13
N PRO A 142 -5.90 8.64 -9.87
CA PRO A 142 -6.89 9.47 -10.57
C PRO A 142 -7.81 10.27 -9.63
N GLU A 143 -7.87 9.87 -8.36
CA GLU A 143 -8.68 10.53 -7.34
C GLU A 143 -8.12 11.89 -6.90
N ILE A 144 -6.86 12.16 -7.24
CA ILE A 144 -6.19 13.42 -6.88
C ILE A 144 -6.44 14.48 -7.95
N ASN A 145 -6.90 15.64 -7.51
CA ASN A 145 -6.99 16.82 -8.37
C ASN A 145 -5.62 17.52 -8.40
N ILE A 146 -5.02 17.59 -9.60
CA ILE A 146 -3.68 18.16 -9.82
C ILE A 146 -3.63 19.63 -9.42
N ASP A 147 -4.70 20.40 -9.65
CA ASP A 147 -4.76 21.83 -9.33
C ASP A 147 -4.70 22.13 -7.82
N LYS A 148 -5.05 21.15 -6.99
CA LYS A 148 -5.04 21.26 -5.52
C LYS A 148 -3.74 20.82 -4.88
N ILE A 149 -2.84 20.21 -5.65
CA ILE A 149 -1.56 19.72 -5.13
C ILE A 149 -0.66 20.89 -4.77
N LYS A 150 -0.22 20.95 -3.52
CA LYS A 150 0.75 21.95 -3.06
C LYS A 150 2.20 21.50 -3.25
N LYS A 151 2.42 20.18 -3.15
CA LYS A 151 3.73 19.58 -3.29
C LYS A 151 3.60 18.15 -3.83
N ILE A 152 4.45 17.80 -4.80
CA ILE A 152 4.56 16.42 -5.27
C ILE A 152 5.44 15.68 -4.27
N ASP A 153 4.86 14.68 -3.63
CA ASP A 153 5.53 13.82 -2.65
C ASP A 153 5.19 12.36 -2.88
N GLY A 154 6.12 11.49 -2.52
CA GLY A 154 5.92 10.05 -2.59
C GLY A 154 5.17 9.47 -1.40
N MET A 155 4.83 8.21 -1.50
CA MET A 155 4.22 7.42 -0.44
C MET A 155 4.72 5.97 -0.46
N ASN A 156 4.62 5.31 0.67
CA ASN A 156 4.91 3.90 0.80
C ASN A 156 3.60 3.12 0.98
N ILE A 157 3.47 2.04 0.21
CA ILE A 157 2.34 1.11 0.27
C ILE A 157 2.91 -0.22 0.75
N THR A 158 2.53 -0.66 1.94
CA THR A 158 3.01 -1.91 2.54
C THR A 158 1.87 -2.93 2.56
N PHE A 159 2.10 -4.05 1.91
CA PHE A 159 1.22 -5.22 1.88
C PHE A 159 1.62 -6.17 3.00
N ILE A 160 0.73 -6.40 3.93
CA ILE A 160 0.95 -7.31 5.06
C ILE A 160 0.15 -8.56 4.78
N THR A 161 0.86 -9.68 4.68
CA THR A 161 0.29 -10.99 4.38
C THR A 161 0.42 -11.93 5.57
N SER A 162 -0.25 -13.06 5.51
CA SER A 162 -0.08 -14.15 6.47
C SER A 162 0.92 -15.20 6.00
N ALA A 163 1.71 -14.91 4.96
CA ALA A 163 2.75 -15.81 4.47
C ALA A 163 3.93 -15.87 5.45
N ASP A 164 4.52 -17.04 5.61
CA ASP A 164 5.71 -17.22 6.44
C ASP A 164 7.00 -16.88 5.69
N THR A 165 6.97 -16.97 4.37
CA THR A 165 8.13 -16.73 3.50
C THR A 165 7.84 -15.70 2.41
N ASP A 166 8.89 -15.01 1.96
CA ASP A 166 8.81 -14.03 0.86
C ASP A 166 8.42 -14.68 -0.47
N LYS A 167 8.73 -15.97 -0.67
CA LYS A 167 8.34 -16.71 -1.88
C LYS A 167 6.82 -16.88 -1.95
N GLU A 168 6.21 -17.32 -0.87
CA GLU A 168 4.76 -17.47 -0.77
C GLU A 168 4.04 -16.12 -0.93
N ALA A 169 4.55 -15.07 -0.28
CA ALA A 169 4.00 -13.73 -0.41
C ALA A 169 4.12 -13.19 -1.85
N LYS A 170 5.25 -13.45 -2.53
CA LYS A 170 5.44 -13.04 -3.92
C LYS A 170 4.46 -13.76 -4.85
N SER A 171 4.28 -15.07 -4.70
CA SER A 171 3.29 -15.84 -5.48
C SER A 171 1.88 -15.33 -5.21
N LEU A 172 1.49 -15.12 -3.93
CA LEU A 172 0.20 -14.55 -3.59
C LEU A 172 -0.05 -13.20 -4.28
N LEU A 173 0.89 -12.28 -4.19
CA LEU A 173 0.74 -10.95 -4.78
C LEU A 173 0.76 -10.98 -6.32
N THR A 174 1.53 -11.90 -6.92
CA THR A 174 1.54 -12.13 -8.37
C THR A 174 0.19 -12.66 -8.85
N GLU A 175 -0.37 -13.65 -8.17
CA GLU A 175 -1.69 -14.21 -8.47
C GLU A 175 -2.82 -13.19 -8.29
N LEU A 176 -2.69 -12.24 -7.36
CA LEU A 176 -3.60 -11.10 -7.23
C LEU A 176 -3.39 -10.02 -8.32
N GLY A 177 -2.41 -10.21 -9.22
CA GLY A 177 -2.20 -9.34 -10.37
C GLY A 177 -1.15 -8.25 -10.19
N LEU A 178 -0.35 -8.25 -9.12
CA LEU A 178 0.76 -7.29 -8.99
C LEU A 178 1.85 -7.58 -10.04
N PRO A 179 2.21 -6.60 -10.89
CA PRO A 179 3.13 -6.80 -11.99
C PRO A 179 4.60 -6.74 -11.52
N PHE A 180 5.12 -7.83 -10.99
CA PHE A 180 6.55 -7.91 -10.66
C PHE A 180 7.41 -7.98 -11.93
N LYS A 181 8.56 -7.30 -11.89
CA LYS A 181 9.54 -7.36 -12.97
C LYS A 181 10.04 -8.79 -13.11
N LYS A 182 9.95 -9.34 -14.33
CA LYS A 182 10.61 -10.60 -14.66
C LYS A 182 12.13 -10.34 -14.71
N ASN A 183 12.88 -11.10 -13.92
CA ASN A 183 14.33 -11.09 -14.00
C ASN A 183 14.78 -11.72 -15.30
#